data_7399afd5d35075623686cfc89d0995b0
#
_entry.id   7399afd5d35075623686cfc89d0995b0
#
_cell.length_a   1.000
_cell.length_b   1.000
_cell.length_c   1.000
_cell.angle_alpha   90.00
_cell.angle_beta   90.00
_cell.angle_gamma   90.00
#
_symmetry.space_group_name_H-M   'P 1'
#
loop_
_entity.id
_entity.type
_entity.pdbx_description
1 polymer ?
#
loop_
_entity_poly.entity_id
_entity_poly.type
_entity_poly.pdbx_seq_one_letter_code
_entity_poly.pdbx_strand_id
1 'polypeptide(L)'
;MLGQKVIDLAGEAANGVRGHVGLTVDAPIPAVQEFAANFKKRFNYACDHNGIKGYTAVYFIKHVTEKIGKFDSKAFAQAAHGITISPKDEPGILMEGTWDNNGDIDRISFLGEVVDAKQKIVETLPKLGK
;
A
#
# COMPACT_ATOMS: atom_id res chain seq x y z
N MET A 1 -4.28 10.52 -7.80
CA MET A 1 -3.78 10.34 -6.43
C MET A 1 -3.86 11.68 -5.71
N LEU A 2 -4.53 11.71 -4.55
CA LEU A 2 -4.69 12.91 -3.72
C LEU A 2 -3.50 13.02 -2.76
N GLY A 3 -2.35 13.48 -3.25
CA GLY A 3 -1.19 13.71 -2.39
C GLY A 3 -1.33 15.00 -1.58
N GLN A 4 -0.92 15.02 -0.31
CA GLN A 4 -1.08 16.21 0.55
C GLN A 4 -0.51 17.49 -0.08
N LYS A 5 0.64 17.42 -0.75
CA LYS A 5 1.22 18.58 -1.45
C LYS A 5 0.31 19.15 -2.55
N VAL A 6 -0.43 18.30 -3.25
CA VAL A 6 -1.39 18.75 -4.29
C VAL A 6 -2.59 19.39 -3.62
N ILE A 7 -3.08 18.84 -2.52
CA ILE A 7 -4.16 19.39 -1.72
C ILE A 7 -3.77 20.77 -1.17
N ASP A 8 -2.56 20.89 -0.61
CA ASP A 8 -2.05 22.15 -0.06
C ASP A 8 -1.93 23.25 -1.13
N LEU A 9 -1.53 22.89 -2.36
CA LEU A 9 -1.44 23.82 -3.48
C LEU A 9 -2.82 24.26 -4.02
N ALA A 10 -3.79 23.36 -4.04
CA ALA A 10 -5.14 23.64 -4.51
C ALA A 10 -6.00 24.37 -3.47
N GLY A 11 -5.62 24.30 -2.19
CA GLY A 11 -6.34 24.94 -1.10
C GLY A 11 -7.79 24.46 -0.99
N GLU A 12 -8.72 25.39 -0.74
CA GLU A 12 -10.14 25.08 -0.58
C GLU A 12 -10.78 24.47 -1.84
N ALA A 13 -10.23 24.76 -3.04
CA ALA A 13 -10.73 24.19 -4.29
C ALA A 13 -10.56 22.66 -4.36
N ALA A 14 -9.70 22.08 -3.52
CA ALA A 14 -9.55 20.63 -3.43
C ALA A 14 -10.69 19.94 -2.67
N ASN A 15 -11.43 20.66 -1.82
CA ASN A 15 -12.48 20.05 -1.00
C ASN A 15 -13.59 19.43 -1.87
N GLY A 16 -14.02 18.23 -1.51
CA GLY A 16 -14.99 17.44 -2.25
C GLY A 16 -14.42 16.65 -3.43
N VAL A 17 -13.14 16.85 -3.78
CA VAL A 17 -12.48 16.03 -4.82
C VAL A 17 -12.36 14.59 -4.31
N ARG A 18 -12.84 13.65 -5.12
CA ARG A 18 -12.75 12.21 -4.87
C ARG A 18 -11.79 11.54 -5.83
N GLY A 19 -11.15 10.48 -5.35
CA GLY A 19 -10.24 9.71 -6.18
C GLY A 19 -10.02 8.31 -5.65
N HIS A 20 -9.73 7.39 -6.58
CA HIS A 20 -9.31 6.02 -6.25
C HIS A 20 -7.89 6.04 -5.69
N VAL A 21 -7.68 5.34 -4.57
CA VAL A 21 -6.39 5.23 -3.87
C VAL A 21 -6.09 3.76 -3.60
N GLY A 22 -5.09 3.22 -4.30
CA GLY A 22 -4.72 1.81 -4.16
C GLY A 22 -3.88 1.50 -2.90
N LEU A 23 -3.17 2.50 -2.36
CA LEU A 23 -2.36 2.37 -1.16
C LEU A 23 -2.21 3.74 -0.50
N THR A 24 -2.48 3.81 0.78
CA THR A 24 -2.40 5.07 1.55
C THR A 24 -2.13 4.78 3.02
N VAL A 25 -1.44 5.70 3.69
CA VAL A 25 -1.24 5.69 5.15
C VAL A 25 -2.53 5.95 5.93
N ASP A 26 -3.55 6.51 5.25
CA ASP A 26 -4.86 6.80 5.83
C ASP A 26 -5.81 5.59 5.78
N ALA A 27 -5.33 4.44 5.26
CA ALA A 27 -6.12 3.22 5.22
C ALA A 27 -6.60 2.83 6.62
N PRO A 28 -7.89 2.46 6.79
CA PRO A 28 -8.44 2.03 8.08
C PRO A 28 -8.00 0.60 8.43
N ILE A 29 -6.69 0.34 8.38
CA ILE A 29 -6.06 -0.95 8.64
C ILE A 29 -5.06 -0.76 9.78
N PRO A 30 -5.21 -1.46 10.92
CA PRO A 30 -4.37 -1.28 12.10
C PRO A 30 -2.86 -1.37 11.80
N ALA A 31 -2.41 -2.36 11.02
CA ALA A 31 -0.99 -2.51 10.65
C ALA A 31 -0.45 -1.33 9.83
N VAL A 32 -1.26 -0.74 8.95
CA VAL A 32 -0.88 0.45 8.17
C VAL A 32 -0.79 1.67 9.08
N GLN A 33 -1.73 1.83 10.00
CA GLN A 33 -1.74 2.95 10.95
C GLN A 33 -0.55 2.88 11.92
N GLU A 34 -0.24 1.70 12.43
CA GLU A 34 0.93 1.45 13.26
C GLU A 34 2.23 1.75 12.50
N PHE A 35 2.35 1.26 11.26
CA PHE A 35 3.48 1.58 10.39
C PHE A 35 3.64 3.10 10.21
N ALA A 36 2.57 3.82 9.91
CA ALA A 36 2.60 5.27 9.70
C ALA A 36 3.05 6.02 10.97
N ALA A 37 2.55 5.61 12.14
CA ALA A 37 2.95 6.18 13.43
C ALA A 37 4.43 5.92 13.73
N ASN A 38 4.91 4.71 13.55
CA ASN A 38 6.31 4.32 13.75
C ASN A 38 7.24 5.03 12.77
N PHE A 39 6.84 5.18 11.51
CA PHE A 39 7.59 5.92 10.51
C PHE A 39 7.74 7.39 10.93
N LYS A 40 6.64 8.06 11.30
CA LYS A 40 6.66 9.44 11.75
C LYS A 40 7.55 9.63 12.98
N LYS A 41 7.48 8.71 13.96
CA LYS A 41 8.33 8.72 15.17
C LYS A 41 9.81 8.61 14.82
N ARG A 42 10.17 7.76 13.85
CA ARG A 42 11.57 7.49 13.49
C ARG A 42 12.18 8.59 12.63
N PHE A 43 11.41 9.15 11.69
CA PHE A 43 11.93 10.06 10.67
C PHE A 43 11.48 11.51 10.83
N ASN A 44 10.60 11.79 11.80
CA ASN A 44 10.05 13.12 12.09
C ASN A 44 9.29 13.78 10.92
N TYR A 45 8.76 12.98 9.99
CA TYR A 45 7.82 13.42 8.95
C TYR A 45 6.80 12.33 8.62
N ALA A 46 5.68 12.70 8.01
CA ALA A 46 4.62 11.77 7.65
C ALA A 46 5.04 10.91 6.44
N CYS A 47 4.82 9.61 6.55
CA CYS A 47 4.98 8.69 5.42
C CYS A 47 3.92 8.97 4.36
N ASP A 48 4.28 8.81 3.09
CA ASP A 48 3.35 8.77 1.97
C ASP A 48 3.18 7.35 1.42
N HIS A 49 2.41 7.23 0.34
CA HIS A 49 2.20 5.96 -0.36
C HIS A 49 3.49 5.34 -0.91
N ASN A 50 4.52 6.14 -1.23
CA ASN A 50 5.79 5.62 -1.71
C ASN A 50 6.59 4.97 -0.58
N GLY A 51 6.53 5.54 0.61
CA GLY A 51 7.14 4.95 1.79
C GLY A 51 6.55 3.57 2.13
N ILE A 52 5.22 3.43 2.08
CA ILE A 52 4.57 2.12 2.25
C ILE A 52 4.99 1.15 1.13
N LYS A 53 4.99 1.60 -0.13
CA LYS A 53 5.40 0.75 -1.26
C LYS A 53 6.81 0.24 -1.09
N GLY A 54 7.76 1.11 -0.74
CA GLY A 54 9.14 0.72 -0.52
C GLY A 54 9.28 -0.29 0.62
N TYR A 55 8.60 -0.05 1.73
CA TYR A 55 8.59 -0.95 2.87
C TYR A 55 8.03 -2.33 2.52
N THR A 56 6.82 -2.39 1.97
CA THR A 56 6.18 -3.66 1.60
C THR A 56 6.94 -4.40 0.50
N ALA A 57 7.58 -3.68 -0.45
CA ALA A 57 8.38 -4.31 -1.49
C ALA A 57 9.59 -5.07 -0.93
N VAL A 58 10.26 -4.55 0.09
CA VAL A 58 11.37 -5.25 0.76
C VAL A 58 10.88 -6.55 1.41
N TYR A 59 9.74 -6.52 2.08
CA TYR A 59 9.18 -7.72 2.71
C TYR A 59 8.61 -8.72 1.69
N PHE A 60 8.09 -8.25 0.57
CA PHE A 60 7.73 -9.11 -0.55
C PHE A 60 8.96 -9.85 -1.09
N ILE A 61 10.06 -9.13 -1.35
CA ILE A 61 11.32 -9.72 -1.80
C ILE A 61 11.84 -10.74 -0.77
N LYS A 62 11.84 -10.37 0.51
CA LYS A 62 12.21 -11.27 1.61
C LYS A 62 11.40 -12.55 1.57
N HIS A 63 10.07 -12.45 1.62
CA HIS A 63 9.15 -13.59 1.67
C HIS A 63 9.35 -14.55 0.49
N VAL A 64 9.38 -14.02 -0.74
CA VAL A 64 9.57 -14.86 -1.94
C VAL A 64 10.96 -15.49 -1.97
N THR A 65 12.00 -14.74 -1.60
CA THR A 65 13.39 -15.26 -1.57
C THR A 65 13.55 -16.37 -0.54
N GLU A 66 13.00 -16.21 0.65
CA GLU A 66 13.00 -17.24 1.70
C GLU A 66 12.24 -18.49 1.25
N LYS A 67 11.09 -18.32 0.59
CA LYS A 67 10.29 -19.42 0.06
C LYS A 67 11.03 -20.25 -0.99
N ILE A 68 11.81 -19.63 -1.88
CA ILE A 68 12.60 -20.34 -2.89
C ILE A 68 13.97 -20.81 -2.38
N GLY A 69 14.41 -20.31 -1.22
CA GLY A 69 15.68 -20.72 -0.57
C GLY A 69 16.96 -20.32 -1.30
N LYS A 70 16.88 -19.36 -2.24
CA LYS A 70 18.05 -18.91 -3.03
C LYS A 70 17.86 -17.52 -3.62
N PHE A 71 18.96 -16.86 -3.99
CA PHE A 71 18.96 -15.63 -4.78
C PHE A 71 19.07 -15.96 -6.27
N ASP A 72 17.94 -16.06 -6.95
CA ASP A 72 17.84 -16.37 -8.37
C ASP A 72 16.67 -15.59 -8.97
N SER A 73 16.94 -14.68 -9.90
CA SER A 73 15.93 -13.77 -10.44
C SER A 73 14.83 -14.46 -11.25
N LYS A 74 15.17 -15.57 -11.94
CA LYS A 74 14.19 -16.33 -12.72
C LYS A 74 13.27 -17.13 -11.79
N ALA A 75 13.85 -17.81 -10.81
CA ALA A 75 13.07 -18.54 -9.80
C ALA A 75 12.19 -17.57 -8.96
N PHE A 76 12.72 -16.39 -8.61
CA PHE A 76 11.97 -15.36 -7.94
C PHE A 76 10.75 -14.91 -8.75
N ALA A 77 10.94 -14.55 -10.03
CA ALA A 77 9.85 -14.13 -10.90
C ALA A 77 8.77 -15.22 -11.02
N GLN A 78 9.18 -16.47 -11.22
CA GLN A 78 8.23 -17.61 -11.27
C GLN A 78 7.45 -17.78 -9.98
N ALA A 79 8.11 -17.66 -8.83
CA ALA A 79 7.47 -17.83 -7.52
C ALA A 79 6.60 -16.61 -7.11
N ALA A 80 6.87 -15.45 -7.68
CA ALA A 80 6.11 -14.22 -7.45
C ALA A 80 4.78 -14.18 -8.21
N HIS A 81 4.67 -14.91 -9.33
CA HIS A 81 3.42 -15.00 -10.10
C HIS A 81 2.41 -15.91 -9.41
N GLY A 82 1.15 -15.51 -9.39
CA GLY A 82 0.06 -16.27 -8.78
C GLY A 82 0.12 -16.37 -7.24
N ILE A 83 1.01 -15.61 -6.57
CA ILE A 83 1.18 -15.69 -5.12
C ILE A 83 0.21 -14.76 -4.39
N THR A 84 -0.39 -15.25 -3.32
CA THR A 84 -1.09 -14.44 -2.33
C THR A 84 -0.28 -14.41 -1.05
N ILE A 85 -0.03 -13.22 -0.51
CA ILE A 85 0.68 -13.03 0.77
C ILE A 85 -0.20 -12.17 1.67
N SER A 86 -0.45 -12.65 2.87
CA SER A 86 -1.18 -11.95 3.91
C SER A 86 -0.23 -11.42 5.00
N PRO A 87 -0.67 -10.48 5.85
CA PRO A 87 0.08 -10.07 7.04
C PRO A 87 0.33 -11.19 8.06
N LYS A 88 -0.39 -12.32 7.96
CA LYS A 88 -0.14 -13.51 8.78
C LYS A 88 1.09 -14.27 8.29
N ASP A 89 1.32 -14.28 6.98
CA ASP A 89 2.45 -14.95 6.36
C ASP A 89 3.72 -14.08 6.45
N GLU A 90 3.56 -12.78 6.23
CA GLU A 90 4.63 -11.80 6.31
C GLU A 90 4.09 -10.46 6.84
N PRO A 91 4.31 -10.13 8.12
CA PRO A 91 3.75 -8.92 8.74
C PRO A 91 4.11 -7.62 8.04
N GLY A 92 5.28 -7.56 7.37
CA GLY A 92 5.72 -6.38 6.63
C GLY A 92 4.93 -6.09 5.35
N ILE A 93 4.06 -7.00 4.91
CA ILE A 93 3.14 -6.77 3.78
C ILE A 93 2.02 -5.79 4.15
N LEU A 94 1.70 -5.63 5.43
CA LEU A 94 0.72 -4.72 6.02
C LEU A 94 -0.73 -4.96 5.61
N MET A 95 -1.00 -5.38 4.38
CA MET A 95 -2.32 -5.82 3.90
C MET A 95 -2.18 -6.87 2.81
N GLU A 96 -3.11 -7.83 2.79
CA GLU A 96 -3.09 -8.92 1.84
C GLU A 96 -3.09 -8.44 0.38
N GLY A 97 -2.24 -9.05 -0.43
CA GLY A 97 -2.17 -8.86 -1.86
C GLY A 97 -2.00 -10.18 -2.60
N THR A 98 -2.62 -10.27 -3.77
CA THR A 98 -2.42 -11.36 -4.73
C THR A 98 -1.70 -10.82 -5.94
N TRP A 99 -0.55 -11.39 -6.30
CA TRP A 99 0.14 -11.11 -7.55
C TRP A 99 -0.33 -12.12 -8.59
N ASP A 100 -0.99 -11.66 -9.63
CA ASP A 100 -1.52 -12.51 -10.69
C ASP A 100 -0.43 -13.10 -11.60
N ASN A 101 -0.81 -13.86 -12.61
CA ASN A 101 0.14 -14.48 -13.54
C ASN A 101 0.87 -13.47 -14.44
N ASN A 102 0.45 -12.21 -14.48
CA ASN A 102 1.13 -11.14 -15.18
C ASN A 102 2.05 -10.33 -14.24
N GLY A 103 1.99 -10.60 -12.93
CA GLY A 103 2.70 -9.87 -11.90
C GLY A 103 1.95 -8.62 -11.40
N ASP A 104 0.72 -8.39 -11.82
CA ASP A 104 -0.12 -7.31 -11.33
C ASP A 104 -0.66 -7.64 -9.93
N ILE A 105 -0.67 -6.63 -9.06
CA ILE A 105 -1.18 -6.82 -7.69
C ILE A 105 -2.68 -6.54 -7.61
N ASP A 106 -3.44 -7.53 -7.13
CA ASP A 106 -4.84 -7.39 -6.73
C ASP A 106 -4.95 -7.35 -5.21
N ARG A 107 -5.53 -6.30 -4.69
CA ARG A 107 -5.77 -6.07 -3.27
C ARG A 107 -6.94 -5.12 -3.07
N ILE A 108 -7.43 -5.02 -1.84
CA ILE A 108 -8.40 -3.98 -1.50
C ILE A 108 -7.81 -2.61 -1.83
N SER A 109 -8.67 -1.69 -2.19
CA SER A 109 -8.33 -0.30 -2.48
C SER A 109 -9.34 0.62 -1.81
N PHE A 110 -9.20 1.93 -2.02
CA PHE A 110 -10.01 2.89 -1.27
C PHE A 110 -10.52 3.98 -2.18
N LEU A 111 -11.69 4.51 -1.84
CA LEU A 111 -12.15 5.80 -2.32
C LEU A 111 -11.76 6.85 -1.28
N GLY A 112 -10.94 7.81 -1.69
CA GLY A 112 -10.57 8.96 -0.89
C GLY A 112 -11.36 10.20 -1.29
N GLU A 113 -11.64 11.05 -0.33
CA GLU A 113 -12.24 12.37 -0.53
C GLU A 113 -11.41 13.41 0.21
N VAL A 114 -11.26 14.60 -0.36
CA VAL A 114 -10.62 15.72 0.33
C VAL A 114 -11.68 16.45 1.16
N VAL A 115 -11.45 16.47 2.47
CA VAL A 115 -12.31 17.15 3.46
C VAL A 115 -11.42 17.97 4.38
N ASP A 116 -11.68 19.26 4.49
CA ASP A 116 -10.90 20.19 5.32
C ASP A 116 -9.39 20.13 5.00
N ALA A 117 -9.07 20.22 3.69
CA ALA A 117 -7.70 20.15 3.16
C ALA A 117 -6.92 18.86 3.54
N LYS A 118 -7.62 17.77 3.81
CA LYS A 118 -7.01 16.44 4.11
C LYS A 118 -7.72 15.35 3.35
N GLN A 119 -6.95 14.35 2.93
CA GLN A 119 -7.52 13.11 2.40
C GLN A 119 -8.19 12.32 3.53
N LYS A 120 -9.44 11.94 3.34
CA LYS A 120 -10.16 10.98 4.19
C LYS A 120 -10.58 9.77 3.34
N ILE A 121 -10.51 8.59 3.90
CA ILE A 121 -11.05 7.39 3.25
C ILE A 121 -12.55 7.33 3.55
N VAL A 122 -13.33 7.30 2.48
CA VAL A 122 -14.82 7.27 2.57
C VAL A 122 -15.38 5.88 2.25
N GLU A 123 -14.61 5.05 1.52
CA GLU A 123 -15.04 3.71 1.17
C GLU A 123 -13.84 2.79 0.99
N THR A 124 -13.99 1.51 1.38
CA THR A 124 -13.05 0.43 1.06
C THR A 124 -13.62 -0.40 -0.07
N LEU A 125 -12.88 -0.51 -1.16
CA LEU A 125 -13.26 -1.24 -2.36
C LEU A 125 -12.68 -2.67 -2.31
N PRO A 126 -13.44 -3.69 -2.68
CA PRO A 126 -13.00 -5.08 -2.64
C PRO A 126 -11.90 -5.35 -3.68
N LYS A 127 -11.21 -6.49 -3.51
CA LYS A 127 -10.32 -7.06 -4.54
C LYS A 127 -11.13 -7.35 -5.81
N LEU A 128 -10.48 -7.26 -6.97
CA LEU A 128 -11.11 -7.55 -8.26
C LEU A 128 -11.33 -9.05 -8.47
N GLY A 129 -10.57 -9.90 -7.78
CA GLY A 129 -10.69 -11.35 -7.87
C GLY A 129 -10.10 -11.92 -9.17
N LYS A 130 -9.01 -11.31 -9.66
CA LYS A 130 -8.29 -11.78 -10.86
C LYS A 130 -7.35 -12.92 -10.53
#